data_4ed1674f3bcde0c1291e27cae5f1d8ce
#
_entry.id   4ed1674f3bcde0c1291e27cae5f1d8ce
#
_cell.length_a   1.000
_cell.length_b   1.000
_cell.length_c   1.000
_cell.angle_alpha   90.00
_cell.angle_beta   90.00
_cell.angle_gamma   90.00
#
_symmetry.space_group_name_H-M   'P 1'
#
loop_
_entity.id
_entity.type
_entity.pdbx_description
1 polymer ?
#
loop_
_entity_poly.entity_id
_entity_poly.type
_entity_poly.pdbx_seq_one_letter_code
_entity_poly.pdbx_strand_id
1 'polypeptide(L)'
;MTKVSVLVAVYNTADYLPQCLDSLLAQTMTDIEVLCVDDGSTDASPAILQQYVERDQRVKPTFLKENTGLAHARNVALRQATGEYVCFVDSDDWLATDALEKVYDTFEDGVDTVLFRVVLHFTDGREKEYKMKPFETLTGEEAFKESLTWKIHGVYAVGR
;
A
#
# COMPACT_ATOMS: atom_id res chain seq x y z
N MET A 1 -6.12 -16.06 9.91
CA MET A 1 -6.50 -15.90 8.48
C MET A 1 -6.08 -14.51 8.10
N THR A 2 -5.37 -14.32 6.99
CA THR A 2 -4.90 -12.98 6.59
C THR A 2 -6.09 -12.10 6.20
N LYS A 3 -6.23 -10.95 6.85
CA LYS A 3 -7.29 -9.98 6.56
C LYS A 3 -6.89 -9.06 5.42
N VAL A 4 -5.68 -8.52 5.47
CA VAL A 4 -5.20 -7.56 4.46
C VAL A 4 -3.86 -8.02 3.89
N SER A 5 -3.76 -8.07 2.56
CA SER A 5 -2.49 -8.16 1.84
C SER A 5 -2.04 -6.76 1.45
N VAL A 6 -0.94 -6.29 2.03
CA VAL A 6 -0.31 -5.01 1.67
C VAL A 6 0.66 -5.25 0.52
N LEU A 7 0.45 -4.59 -0.60
CA LEU A 7 1.22 -4.77 -1.83
C LEU A 7 2.18 -3.59 -2.01
N VAL A 8 3.48 -3.87 -1.98
CA VAL A 8 4.55 -2.86 -2.08
C VAL A 8 5.41 -3.14 -3.30
N ALA A 9 5.34 -2.28 -4.30
CA ALA A 9 6.25 -2.33 -5.44
C ALA A 9 7.51 -1.52 -5.11
N VAL A 10 8.67 -2.11 -5.29
CA VAL A 10 9.97 -1.56 -4.91
C VAL A 10 10.84 -1.42 -6.14
N TYR A 11 11.37 -0.21 -6.39
CA TYR A 11 12.39 0.04 -7.41
C TYR A 11 13.27 1.21 -7.04
N ASN A 12 14.53 0.94 -6.62
CA ASN A 12 15.52 1.95 -6.25
C ASN A 12 15.00 2.94 -5.18
N THR A 13 14.43 2.42 -4.09
CA THR A 13 13.85 3.22 -2.99
C THR A 13 14.54 2.95 -1.64
N ALA A 14 15.82 2.57 -1.65
CA ALA A 14 16.56 2.18 -0.45
C ALA A 14 16.50 3.21 0.69
N ASP A 15 16.45 4.50 0.36
CA ASP A 15 16.42 5.58 1.37
C ASP A 15 15.09 5.67 2.12
N TYR A 16 13.98 5.23 1.51
CA TYR A 16 12.62 5.34 2.04
C TYR A 16 12.04 3.99 2.51
N LEU A 17 12.49 2.90 1.89
CA LEU A 17 11.96 1.55 2.11
C LEU A 17 11.95 1.12 3.59
N PRO A 18 12.96 1.43 4.43
CA PRO A 18 12.89 1.10 5.86
C PRO A 18 11.72 1.77 6.57
N GLN A 19 11.47 3.06 6.31
CA GLN A 19 10.35 3.80 6.91
C GLN A 19 9.01 3.20 6.48
N CYS A 20 8.86 2.87 5.20
CA CYS A 20 7.69 2.19 4.67
C CYS A 20 7.43 0.89 5.44
N LEU A 21 8.39 -0.03 5.44
CA LEU A 21 8.25 -1.35 6.05
C LEU A 21 8.02 -1.27 7.57
N ASP A 22 8.75 -0.41 8.28
CA ASP A 22 8.56 -0.21 9.71
C ASP A 22 7.13 0.27 10.02
N SER A 23 6.55 1.15 9.20
CA SER A 23 5.17 1.62 9.36
C SER A 23 4.14 0.51 9.17
N LEU A 24 4.39 -0.42 8.21
CA LEU A 24 3.54 -1.56 7.95
C LEU A 24 3.63 -2.61 9.06
N LEU A 25 4.81 -2.86 9.59
CA LEU A 25 5.03 -3.81 10.68
C LEU A 25 4.53 -3.29 12.03
N ALA A 26 4.44 -1.96 12.19
CA ALA A 26 3.91 -1.30 13.39
C ALA A 26 2.37 -1.15 13.39
N GLN A 27 1.66 -1.66 12.38
CA GLN A 27 0.19 -1.57 12.35
C GLN A 27 -0.44 -2.29 13.54
N THR A 28 -1.52 -1.69 14.10
CA THR A 28 -2.32 -2.31 15.19
C THR A 28 -2.97 -3.61 14.72
N MET A 29 -3.36 -3.68 13.45
CA MET A 29 -3.82 -4.90 12.81
C MET A 29 -2.64 -5.83 12.53
N THR A 30 -2.63 -7.01 13.16
CA THR A 30 -1.55 -8.02 13.02
C THR A 30 -1.83 -9.06 11.93
N ASP A 31 -3.09 -9.27 11.56
CA ASP A 31 -3.52 -10.27 10.56
C ASP A 31 -3.27 -9.78 9.13
N ILE A 32 -2.04 -9.34 8.86
CA ILE A 32 -1.60 -8.82 7.57
C ILE A 32 -0.46 -9.64 6.99
N GLU A 33 -0.29 -9.57 5.68
CA GLU A 33 0.94 -9.93 4.97
C GLU A 33 1.43 -8.73 4.15
N VAL A 34 2.74 -8.61 4.02
CA VAL A 34 3.39 -7.52 3.26
C VAL A 34 4.12 -8.14 2.07
N LEU A 35 3.51 -8.02 0.90
CA LEU A 35 4.01 -8.59 -0.35
C LEU A 35 4.85 -7.54 -1.08
N CYS A 36 6.17 -7.64 -0.97
CA CYS A 36 7.12 -6.72 -1.59
C CYS A 36 7.60 -7.29 -2.91
N VAL A 37 7.41 -6.59 -4.02
CA VAL A 37 7.99 -6.99 -5.32
C VAL A 37 9.07 -6.01 -5.69
N ASP A 38 10.32 -6.47 -5.60
CA ASP A 38 11.48 -5.75 -6.10
C ASP A 38 11.56 -5.87 -7.62
N ASP A 39 11.37 -4.77 -8.31
CA ASP A 39 11.33 -4.70 -9.78
C ASP A 39 12.72 -4.49 -10.39
N GLY A 40 13.67 -5.32 -9.97
CA GLY A 40 15.05 -5.29 -10.49
C GLY A 40 15.84 -4.07 -10.00
N SER A 41 15.74 -3.71 -8.72
CA SER A 41 16.52 -2.62 -8.13
C SER A 41 18.02 -2.85 -8.23
N THR A 42 18.75 -1.76 -8.40
CA THR A 42 20.24 -1.74 -8.48
C THR A 42 20.89 -1.07 -7.26
N ASP A 43 20.09 -0.53 -6.35
CA ASP A 43 20.51 0.06 -5.08
C ASP A 43 20.49 -0.98 -3.93
N ALA A 44 20.46 -0.53 -2.67
CA ALA A 44 20.41 -1.39 -1.50
C ALA A 44 19.02 -1.99 -1.20
N SER A 45 17.97 -1.67 -1.97
CA SER A 45 16.60 -2.13 -1.71
C SER A 45 16.48 -3.66 -1.55
N PRO A 46 17.10 -4.52 -2.41
CA PRO A 46 17.02 -5.96 -2.24
C PRO A 46 17.64 -6.44 -0.91
N ALA A 47 18.76 -5.85 -0.49
CA ALA A 47 19.42 -6.20 0.76
C ALA A 47 18.58 -5.81 1.99
N ILE A 48 17.90 -4.64 1.92
CA ILE A 48 16.97 -4.19 2.94
C ILE A 48 15.81 -5.18 3.07
N LEU A 49 15.17 -5.58 1.97
CA LEU A 49 14.09 -6.57 1.98
C LEU A 49 14.52 -7.88 2.64
N GLN A 50 15.73 -8.38 2.36
CA GLN A 50 16.25 -9.60 3.00
C GLN A 50 16.35 -9.45 4.53
N GLN A 51 16.83 -8.31 5.02
CA GLN A 51 16.91 -8.04 6.47
C GLN A 51 15.52 -8.03 7.12
N TYR A 52 14.51 -7.50 6.44
CA TYR A 52 13.15 -7.46 6.97
C TYR A 52 12.48 -8.82 7.01
N VAL A 53 12.76 -9.70 6.06
CA VAL A 53 12.31 -11.11 6.09
C VAL A 53 12.82 -11.83 7.33
N GLU A 54 14.08 -11.59 7.69
CA GLU A 54 14.69 -12.20 8.90
C GLU A 54 14.06 -11.66 10.21
N ARG A 55 13.56 -10.43 10.19
CA ARG A 55 12.93 -9.76 11.35
C ARG A 55 11.47 -10.13 11.53
N ASP A 56 10.71 -10.30 10.43
CA ASP A 56 9.26 -10.49 10.50
C ASP A 56 8.73 -11.34 9.33
N GLN A 57 8.11 -12.47 9.67
CA GLN A 57 7.56 -13.44 8.71
C GLN A 57 6.39 -12.89 7.87
N ARG A 58 5.81 -11.76 8.25
CA ARG A 58 4.77 -11.10 7.45
C ARG A 58 5.32 -10.51 6.15
N VAL A 59 6.62 -10.18 6.11
CA VAL A 59 7.29 -9.65 4.91
C VAL A 59 7.65 -10.78 3.96
N LYS A 60 7.12 -10.73 2.75
CA LYS A 60 7.30 -11.77 1.71
C LYS A 60 7.79 -11.13 0.42
N PRO A 61 9.11 -11.09 0.17
CA PRO A 61 9.66 -10.47 -1.03
C PRO A 61 9.63 -11.39 -2.23
N THR A 62 9.48 -10.79 -3.40
CA THR A 62 9.72 -11.38 -4.72
C THR A 62 10.70 -10.50 -5.47
N PHE A 63 11.77 -11.07 -6.00
CA PHE A 63 12.81 -10.35 -6.73
C PHE A 63 12.68 -10.62 -8.22
N LEU A 64 12.41 -9.59 -9.02
CA LEU A 64 12.41 -9.67 -10.48
C LEU A 64 13.84 -9.46 -11.00
N LYS A 65 14.15 -10.06 -12.15
CA LYS A 65 15.48 -10.00 -12.73
C LYS A 65 15.83 -8.64 -13.36
N GLU A 66 14.81 -7.92 -13.79
CA GLU A 66 14.91 -6.64 -14.49
C GLU A 66 13.69 -5.78 -14.21
N ASN A 67 13.81 -4.48 -14.43
CA ASN A 67 12.70 -3.55 -14.28
C ASN A 67 11.65 -3.80 -15.38
N THR A 68 10.46 -4.15 -14.95
CA THR A 68 9.30 -4.43 -15.80
C THR A 68 8.17 -3.41 -15.65
N GLY A 69 8.34 -2.45 -14.72
CA GLY A 69 7.44 -1.35 -14.45
C GLY A 69 6.44 -1.61 -13.34
N LEU A 70 6.02 -0.52 -12.71
CA LEU A 70 5.14 -0.49 -11.53
C LEU A 70 3.89 -1.37 -11.66
N ALA A 71 3.20 -1.28 -12.82
CA ALA A 71 1.98 -2.04 -13.04
C ALA A 71 2.22 -3.56 -13.04
N HIS A 72 3.35 -4.01 -13.60
CA HIS A 72 3.71 -5.42 -13.60
C HIS A 72 4.08 -5.89 -12.19
N ALA A 73 4.89 -5.14 -11.46
CA ALA A 73 5.26 -5.45 -10.08
C ALA A 73 4.01 -5.55 -9.17
N ARG A 74 3.07 -4.60 -9.26
CA ARG A 74 1.79 -4.66 -8.55
C ARG A 74 0.96 -5.89 -8.94
N ASN A 75 0.92 -6.28 -10.20
CA ASN A 75 0.21 -7.48 -10.66
C ASN A 75 0.89 -8.76 -10.14
N VAL A 76 2.21 -8.80 -10.02
CA VAL A 76 2.95 -9.93 -9.41
C VAL A 76 2.55 -10.06 -7.95
N ALA A 77 2.56 -8.96 -7.18
CA ALA A 77 2.12 -8.95 -5.79
C ALA A 77 0.65 -9.39 -5.64
N LEU A 78 -0.25 -8.86 -6.48
CA LEU A 78 -1.68 -9.16 -6.44
C LEU A 78 -1.98 -10.66 -6.65
N ARG A 79 -1.22 -11.33 -7.52
CA ARG A 79 -1.38 -12.78 -7.73
C ARG A 79 -0.98 -13.63 -6.53
N GLN A 80 -0.16 -13.10 -5.63
CA GLN A 80 0.31 -13.79 -4.42
C GLN A 80 -0.57 -13.47 -3.20
N ALA A 81 -1.40 -12.43 -3.28
CA ALA A 81 -2.24 -11.99 -2.18
C ALA A 81 -3.22 -13.06 -1.73
N THR A 82 -3.29 -13.29 -0.41
CA THR A 82 -4.19 -14.25 0.23
C THR A 82 -5.19 -13.60 1.18
N GLY A 83 -5.03 -12.30 1.44
CA GLY A 83 -5.93 -11.53 2.30
C GLY A 83 -7.32 -11.35 1.69
N GLU A 84 -8.28 -11.07 2.54
CA GLU A 84 -9.65 -10.72 2.17
C GLU A 84 -9.69 -9.42 1.36
N TYR A 85 -8.83 -8.46 1.75
CA TYR A 85 -8.65 -7.19 1.06
C TYR A 85 -7.20 -7.00 0.64
N VAL A 86 -6.98 -6.12 -0.33
CA VAL A 86 -5.65 -5.67 -0.76
C VAL A 86 -5.49 -4.17 -0.54
N CYS A 87 -4.32 -3.76 -0.06
CA CYS A 87 -3.94 -2.37 0.10
C CYS A 87 -2.64 -2.11 -0.69
N PHE A 88 -2.64 -1.14 -1.60
CA PHE A 88 -1.43 -0.72 -2.30
C PHE A 88 -0.75 0.38 -1.51
N VAL A 89 0.55 0.21 -1.26
CA VAL A 89 1.40 1.21 -0.61
C VAL A 89 2.65 1.38 -1.46
N ASP A 90 3.00 2.61 -1.80
CA ASP A 90 4.23 2.89 -2.53
C ASP A 90 5.42 2.81 -1.56
N SER A 91 6.56 2.33 -2.04
CA SER A 91 7.73 2.02 -1.21
C SER A 91 8.43 3.25 -0.61
N ASP A 92 8.04 4.44 -1.03
CA ASP A 92 8.46 5.75 -0.51
C ASP A 92 7.40 6.43 0.38
N ASP A 93 6.24 5.75 0.61
CA ASP A 93 5.17 6.18 1.48
C ASP A 93 5.14 5.39 2.81
N TRP A 94 4.39 5.88 3.81
CA TRP A 94 4.16 5.17 5.08
C TRP A 94 2.73 5.36 5.57
N LEU A 95 2.27 4.44 6.39
CA LEU A 95 0.92 4.46 6.98
C LEU A 95 0.96 4.91 8.45
N ALA A 96 -0.11 5.59 8.89
CA ALA A 96 -0.37 5.78 10.31
C ALA A 96 -0.57 4.41 10.98
N THR A 97 -0.18 4.29 12.24
CA THR A 97 -0.12 3.01 12.98
C THR A 97 -1.45 2.24 13.04
N ASP A 98 -2.57 2.93 12.98
CA ASP A 98 -3.93 2.37 13.05
C ASP A 98 -4.68 2.41 11.70
N ALA A 99 -3.97 2.70 10.61
CA ALA A 99 -4.59 2.94 9.31
C ALA A 99 -5.31 1.71 8.76
N LEU A 100 -4.66 0.54 8.79
CA LEU A 100 -5.26 -0.68 8.23
C LEU A 100 -6.45 -1.16 9.04
N GLU A 101 -6.42 -1.04 10.37
CA GLU A 101 -7.53 -1.37 11.25
C GLU A 101 -8.74 -0.48 10.96
N LYS A 102 -8.55 0.84 10.93
CA LYS A 102 -9.60 1.81 10.60
C LYS A 102 -10.21 1.61 9.23
N VAL A 103 -9.38 1.31 8.22
CA VAL A 103 -9.85 1.04 6.86
C VAL A 103 -10.65 -0.27 6.83
N TYR A 104 -10.13 -1.32 7.48
CA TYR A 104 -10.81 -2.62 7.54
C TYR A 104 -12.18 -2.51 8.21
N ASP A 105 -12.29 -1.76 9.31
CA ASP A 105 -13.53 -1.57 10.05
C ASP A 105 -14.59 -0.73 9.28
N THR A 106 -14.19 -0.05 8.20
CA THR A 106 -15.13 0.67 7.33
C THR A 106 -15.72 -0.18 6.21
N PHE A 107 -15.18 -1.39 5.98
CA PHE A 107 -15.79 -2.31 5.02
C PHE A 107 -17.09 -2.87 5.59
N GLU A 108 -18.17 -2.59 4.89
CA GLU A 108 -19.52 -3.11 5.15
C GLU A 108 -19.96 -3.98 3.97
N ASP A 109 -21.06 -4.72 4.13
CA ASP A 109 -21.62 -5.52 3.05
C ASP A 109 -21.91 -4.67 1.81
N GLY A 110 -21.28 -5.05 0.70
CA GLY A 110 -21.44 -4.36 -0.60
C GLY A 110 -20.48 -3.20 -0.85
N VAL A 111 -19.50 -2.96 0.03
CA VAL A 111 -18.40 -2.01 -0.20
C VAL A 111 -17.18 -2.75 -0.74
N ASP A 112 -16.79 -2.45 -1.97
CA ASP A 112 -15.65 -3.08 -2.63
C ASP A 112 -14.35 -2.26 -2.51
N THR A 113 -14.45 -0.95 -2.21
CA THR A 113 -13.29 -0.05 -2.16
C THR A 113 -13.46 1.02 -1.10
N VAL A 114 -12.44 1.20 -0.27
CA VAL A 114 -12.35 2.30 0.70
C VAL A 114 -11.23 3.24 0.28
N LEU A 115 -11.54 4.55 0.28
CA LEU A 115 -10.58 5.62 0.04
C LEU A 115 -10.26 6.31 1.36
N PHE A 116 -8.99 6.56 1.64
CA PHE A 116 -8.57 7.25 2.85
C PHE A 116 -7.66 8.44 2.55
N ARG A 117 -7.50 9.29 3.54
CA ARG A 117 -6.78 10.56 3.38
C ARG A 117 -5.29 10.35 3.27
N VAL A 118 -4.66 11.24 2.49
CA VAL A 118 -3.21 11.33 2.33
C VAL A 118 -2.71 12.65 2.92
N VAL A 119 -1.60 12.59 3.64
CA VAL A 119 -0.84 13.76 4.10
C VAL A 119 0.47 13.81 3.32
N LEU A 120 0.72 14.94 2.66
CA LEU A 120 2.00 15.17 1.98
C LEU A 120 3.00 15.74 3.00
N HIS A 121 4.11 15.05 3.16
CA HIS A 121 5.25 15.51 3.94
C HIS A 121 6.33 16.06 2.99
N PHE A 122 6.71 17.29 3.19
CA PHE A 122 7.74 17.94 2.37
C PHE A 122 9.10 17.86 3.08
N THR A 123 10.18 17.83 2.30
CA THR A 123 11.56 17.78 2.82
C THR A 123 11.96 18.97 3.69
N ASP A 124 11.24 20.08 3.61
CA ASP A 124 11.40 21.27 4.45
C ASP A 124 10.60 21.22 5.78
N GLY A 125 9.98 20.08 6.08
CA GLY A 125 9.20 19.84 7.29
C GLY A 125 7.76 20.36 7.25
N ARG A 126 7.30 20.90 6.13
CA ARG A 126 5.88 21.26 5.95
C ARG A 126 5.06 20.02 5.72
N GLU A 127 3.81 20.07 6.20
CA GLU A 127 2.78 19.05 5.93
C GLU A 127 1.59 19.69 5.22
N LYS A 128 0.99 18.93 4.34
CA LYS A 128 -0.24 19.32 3.65
C LYS A 128 -1.20 18.14 3.59
N GLU A 129 -2.31 18.25 4.30
CA GLU A 129 -3.40 17.30 4.16
C GLU A 129 -4.07 17.47 2.79
N TYR A 130 -4.18 16.37 2.05
CA TYR A 130 -4.93 16.37 0.80
C TYR A 130 -6.42 16.30 1.14
N LYS A 131 -7.09 17.45 1.07
CA LYS A 131 -8.53 17.54 1.38
C LYS A 131 -9.32 16.95 0.21
N MET A 132 -9.80 15.74 0.38
CA MET A 132 -10.87 15.22 -0.46
C MET A 132 -12.20 15.85 -0.03
N LYS A 133 -13.09 16.15 -0.99
CA LYS A 133 -14.47 16.44 -0.62
C LYS A 133 -15.05 15.20 0.05
N PRO A 134 -15.69 15.35 1.22
CA PRO A 134 -16.38 14.21 1.82
C PRO A 134 -17.45 13.72 0.82
N PHE A 135 -17.45 12.45 0.54
CA PHE A 135 -18.54 11.76 -0.13
C PHE A 135 -18.91 10.56 0.75
N GLU A 136 -20.17 10.18 0.70
CA GLU A 136 -20.62 8.95 1.33
C GLU A 136 -20.29 7.76 0.41
N THR A 137 -21.16 6.82 0.23
CA THR A 137 -20.94 5.68 -0.66
C THR A 137 -21.23 6.06 -2.11
N LEU A 138 -20.33 5.71 -3.03
CA LEU A 138 -20.50 5.87 -4.48
C LEU A 138 -20.62 4.50 -5.13
N THR A 139 -21.37 4.41 -6.21
CA THR A 139 -21.30 3.26 -7.12
C THR A 139 -19.96 3.26 -7.87
N GLY A 140 -19.53 2.10 -8.38
CA GLY A 140 -18.29 2.01 -9.15
C GLY A 140 -18.28 2.95 -10.37
N GLU A 141 -19.45 3.18 -11.02
CA GLU A 141 -19.57 4.11 -12.15
C GLU A 141 -19.38 5.57 -11.71
N GLU A 142 -19.97 5.98 -10.59
CA GLU A 142 -19.82 7.31 -10.03
C GLU A 142 -18.38 7.55 -9.56
N ALA A 143 -17.76 6.58 -8.86
CA ALA A 143 -16.38 6.65 -8.43
C ALA A 143 -15.43 6.78 -9.62
N PHE A 144 -15.66 6.04 -10.71
CA PHE A 144 -14.88 6.16 -11.93
C PHE A 144 -15.01 7.54 -12.57
N LYS A 145 -16.23 8.10 -12.68
CA LYS A 145 -16.45 9.45 -13.20
C LYS A 145 -15.75 10.53 -12.34
N GLU A 146 -15.87 10.42 -11.02
CA GLU A 146 -15.21 11.35 -10.09
C GLU A 146 -13.69 11.25 -10.16
N SER A 147 -13.12 10.05 -10.36
CA SER A 147 -11.67 9.86 -10.54
C SER A 147 -11.14 10.54 -11.79
N LEU A 148 -11.89 10.48 -12.91
CA LEU A 148 -11.51 11.15 -14.16
C LEU A 148 -11.49 12.68 -14.04
N THR A 149 -12.26 13.24 -13.12
CA THR A 149 -12.31 14.70 -12.86
C THR A 149 -11.31 15.16 -11.79
N TRP A 150 -10.41 14.28 -11.36
CA TRP A 150 -9.42 14.54 -10.31
C TRP A 150 -10.04 14.94 -8.95
N LYS A 151 -11.27 14.56 -8.69
CA LYS A 151 -11.94 14.82 -7.44
C LYS A 151 -11.68 13.76 -6.38
N ILE A 152 -11.26 12.57 -6.82
CA ILE A 152 -10.90 11.44 -5.97
C ILE A 152 -9.43 11.09 -6.21
N HIS A 153 -8.60 11.27 -5.20
CA HIS A 153 -7.22 10.84 -5.16
C HIS A 153 -6.96 10.19 -3.82
N GLY A 154 -6.29 9.07 -3.80
CA GLY A 154 -5.96 8.42 -2.54
C GLY A 154 -5.32 7.05 -2.72
N VAL A 155 -4.88 6.50 -1.62
CA VAL A 155 -4.48 5.10 -1.49
C VAL A 155 -5.75 4.28 -1.35
N TYR A 156 -5.81 3.12 -2.01
CA TYR A 156 -6.99 2.28 -2.07
C TYR A 156 -6.77 0.99 -1.32
N ALA A 157 -7.75 0.57 -0.54
CA ALA A 157 -7.93 -0.82 -0.17
C ALA A 157 -9.11 -1.37 -0.99
N VAL A 158 -8.93 -2.51 -1.64
CA VAL A 158 -9.91 -3.12 -2.54
C VAL A 158 -10.30 -4.49 -2.01
N GLY A 159 -11.61 -4.74 -1.91
CA GLY A 159 -12.15 -6.06 -1.66
C GLY A 159 -11.85 -7.03 -2.81
N ARG A 160 -11.71 -8.29 -2.50
CA ARG A 160 -11.48 -9.39 -3.44
C ARG A 160 -12.77 -10.00 -3.90
#